data_94e0ce3894a656ae9daef6bc54ecb773
#
_entry.id   94e0ce3894a656ae9daef6bc54ecb773
#
_cell.length_a   1.000
_cell.length_b   1.000
_cell.length_c   1.000
_cell.angle_alpha   90.00
_cell.angle_beta   90.00
_cell.angle_gamma   90.00
#
_symmetry.space_group_name_H-M   'P 1'
#
loop_
_entity.id
_entity.type
_entity.pdbx_description
1 polymer ?
#
loop_
_entity_poly.entity_id
_entity_poly.type
_entity_poly.pdbx_seq_one_letter_code
_entity_poly.pdbx_strand_id
1 'polypeptide(L)'
;RRMKEITIFTPTYNRANLLTRLYQSLKMQTCREFQWLIVDDGSTDDTKNMVEKFIQDDEIAIKYYYQKNSGKHVAHNLGVKMCDTELFCCVDSDDSLTNDAVQTVLECWRKKTTDEKTLLSGIVAYRGYNTEKIIGTEFPAGMNEAALKDLYANGKKGDTALVYRTDVLRQYPFP
;
A
#
# COMPACT_ATOMS: atom_id res chain seq x y z
N ARG A 1 -8.85 20.19 -5.48
CA ARG A 1 -8.30 18.80 -5.41
C ARG A 1 -8.94 18.09 -4.21
N ARG A 2 -9.60 16.93 -4.41
CA ARG A 2 -10.08 16.11 -3.30
C ARG A 2 -8.88 15.71 -2.42
N MET A 3 -9.07 15.69 -1.09
CA MET A 3 -8.04 15.25 -0.17
C MET A 3 -7.66 13.79 -0.47
N LYS A 4 -6.38 13.48 -0.39
CA LYS A 4 -5.89 12.10 -0.47
C LYS A 4 -6.14 11.42 0.87
N GLU A 5 -6.72 10.23 0.87
CA GLU A 5 -7.06 9.48 2.09
C GLU A 5 -6.15 8.30 2.34
N ILE A 6 -5.54 7.75 1.28
CA ILE A 6 -4.63 6.61 1.36
C ILE A 6 -3.34 6.89 0.61
N THR A 7 -2.23 6.46 1.21
CA THR A 7 -0.92 6.39 0.57
C THR A 7 -0.62 4.96 0.15
N ILE A 8 -0.40 4.75 -1.13
CA ILE A 8 0.24 3.54 -1.66
C ILE A 8 1.75 3.78 -1.54
N PHE A 9 2.43 2.99 -0.72
CA PHE A 9 3.85 3.08 -0.45
C PHE A 9 4.61 1.97 -1.15
N THR A 10 5.68 2.32 -1.86
CA THR A 10 6.55 1.35 -2.55
C THR A 10 8.01 1.60 -2.20
N PRO A 11 8.66 0.68 -1.45
CA PRO A 11 10.11 0.67 -1.36
C PRO A 11 10.69 0.10 -2.66
N THR A 12 11.76 0.70 -3.17
CA THR A 12 12.41 0.22 -4.39
C THR A 12 13.93 0.27 -4.28
N TYR A 13 14.60 -0.67 -4.94
CA TYR A 13 16.06 -0.70 -5.09
C TYR A 13 16.43 -1.45 -6.36
N ASN A 14 16.98 -0.74 -7.35
CA ASN A 14 17.39 -1.28 -8.66
C ASN A 14 16.27 -2.10 -9.35
N ARG A 15 15.06 -1.54 -9.41
CA ARG A 15 13.87 -2.21 -9.98
C ARG A 15 13.09 -1.33 -10.96
N ALA A 16 13.81 -0.48 -11.72
CA ALA A 16 13.20 0.43 -12.68
C ALA A 16 12.18 -0.25 -13.60
N ASN A 17 12.53 -1.42 -14.16
CA ASN A 17 11.68 -2.17 -15.08
C ASN A 17 10.38 -2.69 -14.47
N LEU A 18 10.32 -2.88 -13.16
CA LEU A 18 9.13 -3.40 -12.47
C LEU A 18 8.15 -2.29 -12.11
N LEU A 19 8.64 -1.08 -11.80
CA LEU A 19 7.82 0.06 -11.41
C LEU A 19 6.80 0.46 -12.48
N THR A 20 7.10 0.26 -13.76
CA THR A 20 6.19 0.60 -14.87
C THR A 20 4.89 -0.16 -14.77
N ARG A 21 4.92 -1.44 -14.42
CA ARG A 21 3.71 -2.27 -14.27
C ARG A 21 2.84 -1.75 -13.13
N LEU A 22 3.44 -1.46 -11.98
CA LEU A 22 2.73 -0.90 -10.84
C LEU A 22 2.14 0.47 -11.19
N TYR A 23 2.93 1.37 -11.83
CA TYR A 23 2.46 2.66 -12.29
C TYR A 23 1.22 2.57 -13.18
N GLN A 24 1.21 1.66 -14.16
CA GLN A 24 0.05 1.44 -15.03
C GLN A 24 -1.18 1.00 -14.21
N SER A 25 -1.02 0.09 -13.26
CA SER A 25 -2.14 -0.34 -12.41
C SER A 25 -2.69 0.78 -11.53
N LEU A 26 -1.83 1.70 -11.07
CA LEU A 26 -2.23 2.88 -10.33
C LEU A 26 -2.97 3.91 -11.20
N LYS A 27 -2.55 4.09 -12.44
CA LYS A 27 -3.27 4.94 -13.41
C LYS A 27 -4.67 4.44 -13.71
N MET A 28 -4.88 3.14 -13.66
CA MET A 28 -6.19 2.51 -13.94
C MET A 28 -7.14 2.51 -12.75
N GLN A 29 -6.74 3.03 -11.58
CA GLN A 29 -7.62 3.07 -10.42
C GLN A 29 -8.89 3.90 -10.69
N THR A 30 -10.05 3.35 -10.34
CA THR A 30 -11.36 4.02 -10.46
C THR A 30 -11.52 5.17 -9.45
N CYS A 31 -10.86 5.08 -8.30
CA CYS A 31 -10.80 6.13 -7.28
C CYS A 31 -9.43 6.81 -7.28
N ARG A 32 -9.42 8.14 -7.31
CA ARG A 32 -8.20 8.97 -7.37
C ARG A 32 -7.83 9.61 -6.03
N GLU A 33 -8.45 9.23 -4.94
CA GLU A 33 -8.22 9.79 -3.60
C GLU A 33 -7.01 9.14 -2.91
N PHE A 34 -5.98 8.82 -3.67
CA PHE A 34 -4.71 8.27 -3.20
C PHE A 34 -3.51 9.06 -3.71
N GLN A 35 -2.37 8.85 -3.07
CA GLN A 35 -1.05 9.24 -3.58
C GLN A 35 -0.14 8.02 -3.61
N TRP A 36 0.85 8.04 -4.50
CA TRP A 36 1.92 7.05 -4.56
C TRP A 36 3.19 7.62 -3.94
N LEU A 37 3.67 7.00 -2.89
CA LEU A 37 4.89 7.37 -2.18
C LEU A 37 5.96 6.33 -2.47
N ILE A 38 7.01 6.73 -3.15
CA ILE A 38 8.15 5.88 -3.49
C ILE A 38 9.34 6.26 -2.62
N VAL A 39 9.92 5.29 -1.92
CA VAL A 39 11.22 5.45 -1.27
C VAL A 39 12.22 4.57 -1.99
N ASP A 40 13.17 5.22 -2.65
CA ASP A 40 14.28 4.59 -3.35
C ASP A 40 15.45 4.40 -2.38
N ASP A 41 15.75 3.16 -2.08
CA ASP A 41 16.79 2.75 -1.14
C ASP A 41 18.18 2.68 -1.80
N GLY A 42 18.55 3.71 -2.53
CA GLY A 42 19.90 3.87 -3.10
C GLY A 42 20.10 3.23 -4.46
N SER A 43 19.08 3.22 -5.34
CA SER A 43 19.20 2.68 -6.70
C SER A 43 20.33 3.34 -7.50
N THR A 44 20.99 2.54 -8.29
CA THR A 44 22.06 2.94 -9.24
C THR A 44 21.67 2.70 -10.70
N ASP A 45 20.50 2.11 -10.94
CA ASP A 45 19.91 1.92 -12.26
C ASP A 45 19.07 3.15 -12.68
N ASP A 46 18.23 3.02 -13.70
CA ASP A 46 17.41 4.11 -14.24
C ASP A 46 16.14 4.42 -13.40
N THR A 47 16.03 3.92 -12.16
CA THR A 47 14.85 4.10 -11.30
C THR A 47 14.47 5.57 -11.13
N LYS A 48 15.44 6.43 -10.80
CA LYS A 48 15.18 7.86 -10.59
C LYS A 48 14.61 8.53 -11.83
N ASN A 49 15.25 8.36 -13.00
CA ASN A 49 14.81 8.98 -14.26
C ASN A 49 13.41 8.47 -14.65
N MET A 50 13.12 7.20 -14.39
CA MET A 50 11.81 6.62 -14.67
C MET A 50 10.73 7.23 -13.78
N VAL A 51 10.98 7.38 -12.49
CA VAL A 51 10.03 8.01 -11.57
C VAL A 51 9.82 9.49 -11.93
N GLU A 52 10.87 10.21 -12.30
CA GLU A 52 10.76 11.60 -12.77
C GLU A 52 9.84 11.72 -13.99
N LYS A 53 9.90 10.77 -14.93
CA LYS A 53 8.95 10.72 -16.06
C LYS A 53 7.52 10.48 -15.59
N PHE A 54 7.28 9.59 -14.63
CA PHE A 54 5.95 9.37 -14.08
C PHE A 54 5.39 10.63 -13.39
N ILE A 55 6.25 11.39 -12.71
CA ILE A 55 5.86 12.67 -12.11
C ILE A 55 5.51 13.71 -13.18
N GLN A 56 6.28 13.76 -14.28
CA GLN A 56 6.03 14.67 -15.40
C GLN A 56 4.74 14.35 -16.15
N ASP A 57 4.33 13.08 -16.21
CA ASP A 57 3.05 12.67 -16.80
C ASP A 57 1.85 13.25 -16.05
N ASP A 58 1.99 13.63 -14.78
CA ASP A 58 0.98 14.22 -13.88
C ASP A 58 -0.37 13.47 -13.84
N GLU A 59 -0.34 12.17 -14.13
CA GLU A 59 -1.53 11.31 -14.16
C GLU A 59 -2.04 10.93 -12.76
N ILE A 60 -1.12 10.78 -11.81
CA ILE A 60 -1.38 10.48 -10.39
C ILE A 60 -0.45 11.30 -9.51
N ALA A 61 -0.87 11.54 -8.26
CA ALA A 61 -0.02 12.24 -7.30
C ALA A 61 1.12 11.32 -6.84
N ILE A 62 2.36 11.70 -7.11
CA ILE A 62 3.58 10.94 -6.75
C ILE A 62 4.46 11.77 -5.83
N LYS A 63 4.96 11.15 -4.74
CA LYS A 63 6.05 11.66 -3.91
C LYS A 63 7.22 10.68 -4.02
N TYR A 64 8.42 11.20 -4.26
CA TYR A 64 9.63 10.39 -4.38
C TYR A 64 10.69 10.87 -3.40
N TYR A 65 11.25 9.93 -2.64
CA TYR A 65 12.34 10.15 -1.72
C TYR A 65 13.47 9.16 -2.01
N TYR A 66 14.68 9.68 -2.07
CA TYR A 66 15.90 8.88 -2.20
C TYR A 66 16.61 8.84 -0.84
N GLN A 67 17.08 7.65 -0.46
CA GLN A 67 17.97 7.47 0.69
C GLN A 67 19.18 6.64 0.28
N LYS A 68 20.28 6.75 1.05
CA LYS A 68 21.39 5.81 0.92
C LYS A 68 20.89 4.41 1.27
N ASN A 69 21.33 3.39 0.52
CA ASN A 69 20.92 2.00 0.78
C ASN A 69 21.08 1.63 2.27
N SER A 70 19.97 1.35 2.91
CA SER A 70 19.87 1.09 4.35
C SER A 70 18.91 -0.04 4.68
N GLY A 71 18.27 -0.62 3.66
CA GLY A 71 17.35 -1.74 3.77
C GLY A 71 15.88 -1.37 3.78
N LYS A 72 15.05 -2.36 3.45
CA LYS A 72 13.58 -2.21 3.29
C LYS A 72 12.90 -1.65 4.54
N HIS A 73 13.36 -2.01 5.75
CA HIS A 73 12.72 -1.52 6.98
C HIS A 73 12.98 -0.02 7.19
N VAL A 74 14.19 0.46 6.89
CA VAL A 74 14.52 1.89 6.99
C VAL A 74 13.71 2.68 5.96
N ALA A 75 13.59 2.17 4.72
CA ALA A 75 12.76 2.74 3.68
C ALA A 75 11.27 2.79 4.10
N HIS A 76 10.77 1.73 4.75
CA HIS A 76 9.40 1.68 5.27
C HIS A 76 9.18 2.74 6.36
N ASN A 77 10.08 2.83 7.33
CA ASN A 77 9.99 3.84 8.40
C ASN A 77 10.01 5.26 7.83
N LEU A 78 10.84 5.52 6.81
CA LEU A 78 10.84 6.81 6.12
C LEU A 78 9.49 7.04 5.42
N GLY A 79 8.95 6.04 4.72
CA GLY A 79 7.64 6.12 4.07
C GLY A 79 6.52 6.49 5.06
N VAL A 80 6.46 5.81 6.21
CA VAL A 80 5.50 6.11 7.27
C VAL A 80 5.66 7.53 7.82
N LYS A 81 6.91 7.97 8.01
CA LYS A 81 7.23 9.34 8.48
C LYS A 81 6.74 10.40 7.49
N MET A 82 6.92 10.16 6.19
CA MET A 82 6.59 11.10 5.11
C MET A 82 5.12 11.01 4.65
N CYS A 83 4.39 10.01 5.11
CA CYS A 83 2.97 9.83 4.81
C CYS A 83 2.13 10.89 5.52
N ASP A 84 1.22 11.54 4.81
CA ASP A 84 0.31 12.57 5.33
C ASP A 84 -1.17 12.21 5.17
N THR A 85 -1.47 10.94 4.84
CA THR A 85 -2.84 10.42 4.71
C THR A 85 -3.22 9.55 5.90
N GLU A 86 -4.52 9.32 6.10
CA GLU A 86 -5.04 8.48 7.18
C GLU A 86 -4.61 7.02 7.05
N LEU A 87 -4.63 6.48 5.82
CA LEU A 87 -4.31 5.09 5.53
C LEU A 87 -2.98 4.95 4.78
N PHE A 88 -2.31 3.84 5.04
CA PHE A 88 -1.02 3.47 4.45
C PHE A 88 -1.04 2.01 4.00
N CYS A 89 -0.74 1.75 2.73
CA CYS A 89 -0.66 0.42 2.15
C CYS A 89 0.69 0.21 1.46
N CYS A 90 1.49 -0.73 1.95
CA CYS A 90 2.73 -1.12 1.28
C CYS A 90 2.41 -2.04 0.09
N VAL A 91 2.86 -1.64 -1.09
CA VAL A 91 2.78 -2.43 -2.34
C VAL A 91 4.18 -2.51 -2.93
N ASP A 92 4.69 -3.73 -3.07
CA ASP A 92 6.03 -3.96 -3.59
C ASP A 92 6.13 -3.60 -5.08
N SER A 93 7.33 -3.26 -5.55
CA SER A 93 7.58 -2.78 -6.91
C SER A 93 7.24 -3.78 -8.03
N ASP A 94 7.13 -5.07 -7.70
CA ASP A 94 6.78 -6.18 -8.60
C ASP A 94 5.30 -6.59 -8.53
N ASP A 95 4.53 -5.93 -7.66
CA ASP A 95 3.08 -6.13 -7.55
C ASP A 95 2.28 -5.20 -8.48
N SER A 96 0.98 -5.41 -8.53
CA SER A 96 0.01 -4.54 -9.19
C SER A 96 -1.33 -4.60 -8.45
N LEU A 97 -2.16 -3.57 -8.60
CA LEU A 97 -3.47 -3.49 -8.00
C LEU A 97 -4.57 -3.75 -9.02
N THR A 98 -5.70 -4.34 -8.59
CA THR A 98 -6.93 -4.34 -9.37
C THR A 98 -7.45 -2.91 -9.55
N ASN A 99 -8.20 -2.63 -10.62
CA ASN A 99 -8.61 -1.25 -10.97
C ASN A 99 -9.49 -0.59 -9.90
N ASP A 100 -10.16 -1.36 -9.07
CA ASP A 100 -11.07 -0.93 -8.01
C ASP A 100 -10.48 -1.03 -6.60
N ALA A 101 -9.21 -1.41 -6.46
CA ALA A 101 -8.59 -1.69 -5.17
C ALA A 101 -8.69 -0.50 -4.20
N VAL A 102 -8.31 0.69 -4.64
CA VAL A 102 -8.39 1.90 -3.80
C VAL A 102 -9.82 2.22 -3.43
N GLN A 103 -10.76 2.15 -4.39
CA GLN A 103 -12.17 2.39 -4.14
C GLN A 103 -12.72 1.43 -3.09
N THR A 104 -12.48 0.15 -3.25
CA THR A 104 -12.95 -0.91 -2.33
C THR A 104 -12.45 -0.69 -0.90
N VAL A 105 -11.16 -0.38 -0.75
CA VAL A 105 -10.56 -0.10 0.56
C VAL A 105 -11.19 1.14 1.21
N LEU A 106 -11.31 2.24 0.47
CA LEU A 106 -11.88 3.48 1.02
C LEU A 106 -13.37 3.35 1.33
N GLU A 107 -14.15 2.67 0.51
CA GLU A 107 -15.56 2.39 0.81
C GLU A 107 -15.72 1.54 2.09
N CYS A 108 -14.89 0.52 2.26
CA CYS A 108 -14.88 -0.29 3.47
C CYS A 108 -14.55 0.55 4.71
N TRP A 109 -13.52 1.39 4.62
CA TRP A 109 -13.09 2.25 5.73
C TRP A 109 -14.11 3.34 6.08
N ARG A 110 -14.70 3.98 5.07
CA ARG A 110 -15.70 5.05 5.25
C ARG A 110 -17.00 4.58 5.89
N LYS A 111 -17.36 3.30 5.75
CA LYS A 111 -18.53 2.70 6.41
C LYS A 111 -18.35 2.56 7.92
N LYS A 112 -17.12 2.62 8.43
CA LYS A 112 -16.83 2.55 9.86
C LYS A 112 -17.12 3.87 10.55
N THR A 113 -17.76 3.80 11.72
CA THR A 113 -17.94 4.96 12.60
C THR A 113 -16.60 5.45 13.17
N THR A 114 -16.57 6.64 13.75
CA THR A 114 -15.36 7.19 14.39
C THR A 114 -14.90 6.27 15.53
N ASP A 115 -15.81 5.75 16.33
CA ASP A 115 -15.48 4.86 17.45
C ASP A 115 -14.89 3.53 16.96
N GLU A 116 -15.49 2.92 15.92
CA GLU A 116 -14.95 1.69 15.30
C GLU A 116 -13.54 1.93 14.76
N LYS A 117 -13.30 3.05 14.06
CA LYS A 117 -11.98 3.40 13.53
C LYS A 117 -10.91 3.52 14.62
N THR A 118 -11.26 3.99 15.81
CA THR A 118 -10.28 4.09 16.92
C THR A 118 -9.83 2.72 17.43
N LEU A 119 -10.66 1.70 17.31
CA LEU A 119 -10.36 0.33 17.74
C LEU A 119 -9.63 -0.49 16.68
N LEU A 120 -9.72 -0.11 15.40
CA LEU A 120 -9.15 -0.85 14.28
C LEU A 120 -7.76 -0.31 13.92
N SER A 121 -6.82 -1.21 13.68
CA SER A 121 -5.48 -0.85 13.14
C SER A 121 -5.48 -0.67 11.63
N GLY A 122 -6.48 -1.20 10.92
CA GLY A 122 -6.58 -1.12 9.46
C GLY A 122 -7.51 -2.15 8.84
N ILE A 123 -7.24 -2.50 7.61
CA ILE A 123 -8.01 -3.43 6.77
C ILE A 123 -7.09 -4.53 6.26
N VAL A 124 -7.60 -5.75 6.20
CA VAL A 124 -6.95 -6.91 5.58
C VAL A 124 -7.68 -7.27 4.29
N ALA A 125 -6.96 -7.41 3.19
CA ALA A 125 -7.50 -7.77 1.90
C ALA A 125 -6.82 -9.01 1.32
N TYR A 126 -7.44 -9.63 0.33
CA TYR A 126 -6.83 -10.73 -0.39
C TYR A 126 -5.68 -10.27 -1.30
N ARG A 127 -4.65 -11.12 -1.40
CA ARG A 127 -3.71 -11.08 -2.52
C ARG A 127 -4.03 -12.24 -3.47
N GLY A 128 -3.81 -12.04 -4.76
CA GLY A 128 -4.10 -13.04 -5.76
C GLY A 128 -3.08 -13.07 -6.90
N TYR A 129 -3.08 -14.15 -7.67
CA TYR A 129 -2.34 -14.24 -8.93
C TYR A 129 -2.99 -13.40 -10.04
N ASN A 130 -4.31 -13.24 -9.95
CA ASN A 130 -5.16 -12.44 -10.84
C ASN A 130 -6.48 -12.13 -10.12
N THR A 131 -7.45 -11.53 -10.81
CA THR A 131 -8.77 -11.17 -10.28
C THR A 131 -9.64 -12.35 -9.87
N GLU A 132 -9.31 -13.57 -10.31
CA GLU A 132 -10.12 -14.77 -10.10
C GLU A 132 -9.52 -15.74 -9.07
N LYS A 133 -8.19 -15.68 -8.84
CA LYS A 133 -7.48 -16.66 -8.03
C LYS A 133 -6.67 -15.98 -6.93
N ILE A 134 -7.13 -16.11 -5.69
CA ILE A 134 -6.42 -15.64 -4.48
C ILE A 134 -5.23 -16.53 -4.13
N ILE A 135 -4.28 -15.97 -3.36
CA ILE A 135 -3.17 -16.70 -2.76
C ILE A 135 -3.59 -17.17 -1.37
N GLY A 136 -3.79 -18.49 -1.23
CA GLY A 136 -4.16 -19.10 0.04
C GLY A 136 -5.66 -19.36 0.17
N THR A 137 -6.19 -19.19 1.38
CA THR A 137 -7.60 -19.48 1.72
C THR A 137 -8.41 -18.20 1.86
N GLU A 138 -9.73 -18.30 1.67
CA GLU A 138 -10.65 -17.20 1.98
C GLU A 138 -10.70 -16.91 3.48
N PHE A 139 -11.19 -15.72 3.83
CA PHE A 139 -11.45 -15.41 5.24
C PHE A 139 -12.57 -16.34 5.77
N PRO A 140 -12.51 -16.74 7.07
CA PRO A 140 -13.58 -17.51 7.68
C PRO A 140 -14.95 -16.85 7.49
N ALA A 141 -15.96 -17.65 7.18
CA ALA A 141 -17.32 -17.15 6.94
C ALA A 141 -17.83 -16.34 8.14
N GLY A 142 -18.38 -15.17 7.88
CA GLY A 142 -18.93 -14.26 8.89
C GLY A 142 -17.90 -13.47 9.70
N MET A 143 -16.59 -13.64 9.43
CA MET A 143 -15.55 -12.89 10.12
C MET A 143 -15.34 -11.53 9.43
N ASN A 144 -15.81 -10.46 10.07
CA ASN A 144 -15.67 -9.10 9.59
C ASN A 144 -14.56 -8.33 10.32
N GLU A 145 -14.21 -8.75 11.54
CA GLU A 145 -13.18 -8.13 12.38
C GLU A 145 -12.43 -9.24 13.15
N ALA A 146 -11.09 -9.11 13.21
CA ALA A 146 -10.23 -10.01 13.96
C ALA A 146 -8.86 -9.37 14.22
N ALA A 147 -8.16 -9.80 15.27
CA ALA A 147 -6.74 -9.58 15.34
C ALA A 147 -6.03 -10.44 14.28
N LEU A 148 -4.97 -9.93 13.65
CA LEU A 148 -4.27 -10.63 12.56
C LEU A 148 -3.82 -12.05 12.98
N LYS A 149 -3.35 -12.21 14.22
CA LYS A 149 -2.99 -13.52 14.81
C LYS A 149 -4.18 -14.51 14.83
N ASP A 150 -5.39 -14.01 15.04
CA ASP A 150 -6.58 -14.86 15.16
C ASP A 150 -7.06 -15.33 13.78
N LEU A 151 -6.83 -14.55 12.71
CA LEU A 151 -7.07 -15.01 11.33
C LEU A 151 -6.26 -16.27 11.02
N TYR A 152 -4.99 -16.29 11.34
CA TYR A 152 -4.13 -17.45 11.12
C TYR A 152 -4.48 -18.63 12.02
N ALA A 153 -4.82 -18.38 13.29
CA ALA A 153 -5.29 -19.40 14.23
C ALA A 153 -6.60 -20.07 13.76
N ASN A 154 -7.49 -19.32 13.07
CA ASN A 154 -8.73 -19.81 12.49
C ASN A 154 -8.60 -20.36 11.06
N GLY A 155 -7.39 -20.75 10.65
CA GLY A 155 -7.16 -21.48 9.41
C GLY A 155 -6.87 -20.64 8.17
N LYS A 156 -6.73 -19.29 8.27
CA LYS A 156 -6.26 -18.45 7.17
C LYS A 156 -4.85 -18.84 6.79
N LYS A 157 -4.66 -19.24 5.53
CA LYS A 157 -3.35 -19.58 4.94
C LYS A 157 -3.10 -18.67 3.74
N GLY A 158 -1.81 -18.43 3.48
CA GLY A 158 -1.38 -17.59 2.36
C GLY A 158 -1.15 -16.13 2.75
N ASP A 159 -0.92 -15.31 1.75
CA ASP A 159 -0.52 -13.91 1.93
C ASP A 159 -1.72 -12.96 1.86
N THR A 160 -1.61 -11.82 2.54
CA THR A 160 -2.64 -10.79 2.61
C THR A 160 -2.06 -9.42 2.32
N ALA A 161 -2.86 -8.54 1.74
CA ALA A 161 -2.56 -7.12 1.67
C ALA A 161 -3.04 -6.44 2.94
N LEU A 162 -2.16 -5.70 3.58
CA LEU A 162 -2.43 -4.99 4.83
C LEU A 162 -2.49 -3.48 4.57
N VAL A 163 -3.63 -2.89 4.91
CA VAL A 163 -3.82 -1.43 4.91
C VAL A 163 -3.90 -1.00 6.36
N TYR A 164 -2.96 -0.17 6.80
CA TYR A 164 -2.89 0.29 8.19
C TYR A 164 -3.33 1.73 8.33
N ARG A 165 -3.81 2.09 9.50
CA ARG A 165 -3.82 3.48 9.94
C ARG A 165 -2.39 3.98 10.09
N THR A 166 -2.10 5.12 9.49
CA THR A 166 -0.76 5.72 9.50
C THR A 166 -0.30 6.09 10.91
N ASP A 167 -1.21 6.58 11.77
CA ASP A 167 -0.90 6.92 13.15
C ASP A 167 -0.51 5.71 14.00
N VAL A 168 -1.09 4.54 13.72
CA VAL A 168 -0.70 3.26 14.37
C VAL A 168 0.72 2.87 13.95
N LEU A 169 1.04 2.91 12.64
CA LEU A 169 2.38 2.57 12.16
C LEU A 169 3.48 3.49 12.74
N ARG A 170 3.17 4.77 12.98
CA ARG A 170 4.11 5.71 13.60
C ARG A 170 4.48 5.34 15.04
N GLN A 171 3.58 4.65 15.75
CA GLN A 171 3.83 4.20 17.12
C GLN A 171 4.71 2.95 17.19
N TYR A 172 4.76 2.17 16.12
CA TYR A 172 5.44 0.88 16.05
C TYR A 172 6.39 0.80 14.83
N PRO A 173 7.44 1.66 14.77
CA PRO A 173 8.41 1.59 13.68
C PRO A 173 9.19 0.26 13.73
N PHE A 174 9.71 -0.16 12.60
CA PHE A 174 10.69 -1.24 12.57
C PHE A 174 11.96 -0.83 13.34
N PRO A 175 12.60 -1.78 14.05
CA PRO A 175 13.83 -1.55 14.81
C PRO A 175 15.02 -1.17 13.91
#